data_122bc34b6f68681772b1c3671d0f1350
#
_entry.id   122bc34b6f68681772b1c3671d0f1350
#
_cell.length_a   1.000
_cell.length_b   1.000
_cell.length_c   1.000
_cell.angle_alpha   90.00
_cell.angle_beta   90.00
_cell.angle_gamma   90.00
#
_symmetry.space_group_name_H-M   'P 1'
#
loop_
_entity.id
_entity.type
_entity.pdbx_description
1 polymer ?
#
loop_
_entity_poly.entity_id
_entity_poly.type
_entity_poly.pdbx_seq_one_letter_code
_entity_poly.pdbx_strand_id
1 'polypeptide(L)'
;MLLEALQGVDKIKGDSYIIDPKAISKEHLYGKMDNFTLEWQDGVFTNILRKILENQKGESQKRHWIIFDGDVDPDWAENLNSVLDDNKLLTLPNGERLAIPGNVRIMFEVETLKYATLATVYRCGMIWFSEQVLTFDMIFSHYLLRL
;
A
#
# COMPACT_ATOMS: atom_id res chain seq x y z
N MET A 1 0.70 4.93 14.40
CA MET A 1 -0.16 4.57 15.56
C MET A 1 -0.62 3.11 15.52
N LEU A 2 -1.49 2.64 14.60
CA LEU A 2 -1.96 1.23 14.60
C LEU A 2 -0.81 0.21 14.44
N LEU A 3 0.12 0.44 13.51
CA LEU A 3 1.29 -0.41 13.32
C LEU A 3 2.17 -0.47 14.58
N GLU A 4 2.40 0.66 15.22
CA GLU A 4 3.15 0.77 16.48
C GLU A 4 2.44 0.04 17.63
N ALA A 5 1.11 0.17 17.73
CA ALA A 5 0.33 -0.58 18.70
C ALA A 5 0.46 -2.10 18.50
N LEU A 6 0.38 -2.57 17.25
CA LEU A 6 0.60 -3.97 16.91
C LEU A 6 2.03 -4.43 17.23
N GLN A 7 3.03 -3.60 16.97
CA GLN A 7 4.42 -3.89 17.37
C GLN A 7 4.57 -4.04 18.88
N GLY A 8 3.85 -3.22 19.64
CA GLY A 8 3.82 -3.32 21.11
C GLY A 8 3.23 -4.62 21.61
N VAL A 9 2.19 -5.13 20.94
CA VAL A 9 1.50 -6.39 21.30
C VAL A 9 2.29 -7.62 20.87
N ASP A 10 2.65 -7.71 19.59
CA ASP A 10 3.20 -8.94 18.99
C ASP A 10 4.73 -8.99 19.01
N LYS A 11 5.38 -7.88 19.39
CA LYS A 11 6.85 -7.72 19.35
C LYS A 11 7.47 -7.88 17.96
N ILE A 12 6.66 -7.83 16.90
CA ILE A 12 7.09 -7.90 15.51
C ILE A 12 7.28 -6.49 14.98
N LYS A 13 8.48 -6.17 14.51
CA LYS A 13 8.78 -4.87 13.87
C LYS A 13 7.97 -4.69 12.58
N GLY A 14 7.64 -3.46 12.25
CA GLY A 14 6.93 -3.14 11.03
C GLY A 14 7.35 -1.79 10.47
N ASP A 15 7.34 -1.68 9.15
CA ASP A 15 7.54 -0.44 8.41
C ASP A 15 6.24 -0.08 7.66
N SER A 16 6.00 1.22 7.52
CA SER A 16 4.91 1.72 6.69
C SER A 16 5.47 2.64 5.60
N TYR A 17 4.91 2.49 4.40
CA TYR A 17 5.22 3.30 3.23
C TYR A 17 3.93 3.94 2.76
N ILE A 18 3.86 5.26 2.79
CA ILE A 18 2.67 6.01 2.38
C ILE A 18 2.95 6.58 0.99
N ILE A 19 2.03 6.31 0.07
CA ILE A 19 2.10 6.75 -1.33
C ILE A 19 0.81 7.52 -1.63
N ASP A 20 0.93 8.76 -2.09
CA ASP A 20 -0.18 9.50 -2.67
C ASP A 20 -0.23 9.21 -4.18
N PRO A 21 -1.18 8.39 -4.65
CA PRO A 21 -1.25 8.02 -6.06
C PRO A 21 -1.72 9.15 -6.98
N LYS A 22 -2.31 10.22 -6.41
CA LYS A 22 -2.73 11.40 -7.18
C LYS A 22 -1.58 12.38 -7.42
N ALA A 23 -0.58 12.38 -6.53
CA ALA A 23 0.58 13.27 -6.64
C ALA A 23 1.59 12.82 -7.70
N ILE A 24 1.51 11.56 -8.17
CA ILE A 24 2.47 10.96 -9.10
C ILE A 24 1.76 10.31 -10.27
N SER A 25 2.41 10.31 -11.45
CA SER A 25 1.87 9.61 -12.62
C SER A 25 1.99 8.10 -12.46
N LYS A 26 1.20 7.35 -13.22
CA LYS A 26 1.26 5.89 -13.28
C LYS A 26 2.67 5.37 -13.61
N GLU A 27 3.38 6.06 -14.49
CA GLU A 27 4.76 5.72 -14.84
C GLU A 27 5.72 5.93 -13.66
N HIS A 28 5.55 7.00 -12.89
CA HIS A 28 6.33 7.22 -11.68
C HIS A 28 5.95 6.27 -10.53
N LEU A 29 4.72 5.76 -10.54
CA LEU A 29 4.27 4.79 -9.55
C LEU A 29 4.87 3.41 -9.81
N TYR A 30 4.71 2.88 -11.03
CA TYR A 30 5.11 1.51 -11.38
C TYR A 30 6.47 1.43 -12.04
N GLY A 31 6.82 2.40 -12.84
CA GLY A 31 8.04 2.45 -13.63
C GLY A 31 7.77 2.71 -15.11
N LYS A 32 8.81 3.03 -15.80
CA LYS A 32 8.78 3.30 -17.25
C LYS A 32 10.05 2.82 -17.94
N MET A 33 9.93 2.56 -19.24
CA MET A 33 11.07 2.37 -20.13
C MET A 33 11.62 3.74 -20.53
N ASP A 34 12.92 3.96 -20.38
CA ASP A 34 13.56 5.14 -20.92
C ASP A 34 13.61 5.04 -22.44
N ASN A 35 13.10 6.06 -23.13
CA ASN A 35 12.97 6.05 -24.60
C ASN A 35 14.32 6.16 -25.33
N PHE A 36 15.37 6.62 -24.64
CA PHE A 36 16.71 6.81 -25.24
C PHE A 36 17.64 5.65 -24.92
N THR A 37 17.68 5.23 -23.65
CA THR A 37 18.58 4.17 -23.20
C THR A 37 17.94 2.79 -23.33
N LEU A 38 16.63 2.71 -23.52
CA LEU A 38 15.82 1.47 -23.49
C LEU A 38 15.97 0.69 -22.17
N GLU A 39 16.39 1.37 -21.12
CA GLU A 39 16.50 0.80 -19.80
C GLU A 39 15.21 1.00 -19.00
N TRP A 40 14.88 0.01 -18.20
CA TRP A 40 13.74 0.08 -17.28
C TRP A 40 14.11 0.91 -16.06
N GLN A 41 13.25 1.87 -15.71
CA GLN A 41 13.35 2.66 -14.49
C GLN A 41 12.19 2.31 -13.57
N ASP A 42 12.50 1.80 -12.38
CA ASP A 42 11.48 1.47 -11.39
C ASP A 42 10.76 2.73 -10.87
N GLY A 43 9.45 2.62 -10.72
CA GLY A 43 8.66 3.61 -10.02
C GLY A 43 8.73 3.45 -8.49
N VAL A 44 8.07 4.35 -7.77
CA VAL A 44 8.10 4.40 -6.31
C VAL A 44 7.62 3.07 -5.70
N PHE A 45 6.47 2.56 -6.13
CA PHE A 45 5.91 1.31 -5.62
C PHE A 45 6.80 0.11 -5.92
N THR A 46 7.28 0.00 -7.16
CA THR A 46 8.18 -1.08 -7.58
C THR A 46 9.49 -1.07 -6.81
N ASN A 47 10.08 0.11 -6.60
CA ASN A 47 11.31 0.27 -5.82
C ASN A 47 11.12 -0.17 -4.35
N ILE A 48 10.00 0.21 -3.72
CA ILE A 48 9.67 -0.25 -2.37
C ILE A 48 9.58 -1.78 -2.33
N LEU A 49 8.88 -2.41 -3.28
CA LEU A 49 8.75 -3.86 -3.35
C LEU A 49 10.09 -4.57 -3.53
N ARG A 50 10.95 -4.06 -4.43
CA ARG A 50 12.29 -4.64 -4.62
C ARG A 50 13.14 -4.58 -3.35
N LYS A 51 13.15 -3.45 -2.67
CA LYS A 51 13.84 -3.32 -1.37
C LYS A 51 13.35 -4.32 -0.33
N ILE A 52 12.03 -4.53 -0.26
CA ILE A 52 11.46 -5.53 0.65
C ILE A 52 11.89 -6.95 0.24
N LEU A 53 11.86 -7.26 -1.06
CA LEU A 53 12.26 -8.57 -1.58
C LEU A 53 13.75 -8.87 -1.35
N GLU A 54 14.63 -7.90 -1.54
CA GLU A 54 16.07 -8.02 -1.28
C GLU A 54 16.36 -8.30 0.19
N ASN A 55 15.64 -7.65 1.09
CA ASN A 55 15.83 -7.79 2.54
C ASN A 55 15.07 -8.98 3.16
N GLN A 56 14.28 -9.70 2.37
CA GLN A 56 13.39 -10.77 2.87
C GLN A 56 14.14 -11.89 3.61
N LYS A 57 15.37 -12.21 3.21
CA LYS A 57 16.17 -13.27 3.85
C LYS A 57 16.53 -12.98 5.32
N GLY A 58 16.63 -11.69 5.68
CA GLY A 58 16.96 -11.26 7.05
C GLY A 58 15.75 -10.79 7.86
N GLU A 59 14.66 -10.40 7.21
CA GLU A 59 13.51 -9.73 7.82
C GLU A 59 12.17 -10.39 7.47
N SER A 60 12.13 -11.70 7.27
CA SER A 60 10.92 -12.43 6.83
C SER A 60 9.70 -12.26 7.75
N GLN A 61 9.91 -11.94 9.02
CA GLN A 61 8.84 -11.70 9.99
C GLN A 61 8.45 -10.24 10.12
N LYS A 62 9.24 -9.31 9.57
CA LYS A 62 8.95 -7.88 9.65
C LYS A 62 7.71 -7.55 8.81
N ARG A 63 6.77 -6.80 9.37
CA ARG A 63 5.57 -6.35 8.65
C ARG A 63 5.89 -5.16 7.77
N HIS A 64 5.40 -5.17 6.54
CA HIS A 64 5.47 -4.04 5.64
C HIS A 64 4.07 -3.62 5.22
N TRP A 65 3.69 -2.40 5.54
CA TRP A 65 2.43 -1.81 5.15
C TRP A 65 2.66 -0.79 4.05
N ILE A 66 2.10 -1.04 2.88
CA ILE A 66 2.11 -0.09 1.78
C ILE A 66 0.72 0.52 1.73
N ILE A 67 0.63 1.81 2.00
CA ILE A 67 -0.61 2.55 2.17
C ILE A 67 -0.74 3.52 0.99
N PHE A 68 -1.78 3.33 0.19
CA PHE A 68 -2.18 4.28 -0.84
C PHE A 68 -3.18 5.26 -0.21
N ASP A 69 -2.73 6.49 0.01
CA ASP A 69 -3.50 7.57 0.62
C ASP A 69 -4.09 8.45 -0.48
N GLY A 70 -5.34 8.23 -0.80
CA GLY A 70 -6.08 8.95 -1.84
C GLY A 70 -7.11 8.08 -2.56
N ASP A 71 -7.96 8.70 -3.39
CA ASP A 71 -9.03 8.00 -4.08
C ASP A 71 -8.49 6.93 -5.03
N VAL A 72 -9.18 5.81 -5.06
CA VAL A 72 -8.88 4.69 -5.95
C VAL A 72 -9.42 4.99 -7.34
N ASP A 73 -8.53 5.35 -8.26
CA ASP A 73 -8.84 5.59 -9.66
C ASP A 73 -8.44 4.37 -10.51
N PRO A 74 -9.29 3.94 -11.47
CA PRO A 74 -8.97 2.82 -12.36
C PRO A 74 -7.65 2.96 -13.08
N ASP A 75 -7.24 4.17 -13.44
CA ASP A 75 -6.02 4.43 -14.20
C ASP A 75 -4.77 3.79 -13.58
N TRP A 76 -4.65 3.88 -12.26
CA TRP A 76 -3.52 3.26 -11.56
C TRP A 76 -3.90 1.97 -10.81
N ALA A 77 -5.13 1.88 -10.29
CA ALA A 77 -5.52 0.78 -9.40
C ALA A 77 -5.71 -0.55 -10.12
N GLU A 78 -6.05 -0.56 -11.42
CA GLU A 78 -6.25 -1.80 -12.17
C GLU A 78 -5.00 -2.67 -12.25
N ASN A 79 -3.82 -2.08 -12.25
CA ASN A 79 -2.55 -2.81 -12.22
C ASN A 79 -2.35 -3.58 -10.90
N LEU A 80 -3.07 -3.21 -9.85
CA LEU A 80 -3.03 -3.90 -8.56
C LEU A 80 -4.02 -5.08 -8.47
N ASN A 81 -4.91 -5.27 -9.44
CA ASN A 81 -5.90 -6.35 -9.37
C ASN A 81 -5.24 -7.73 -9.19
N SER A 82 -4.15 -8.00 -9.91
CA SER A 82 -3.39 -9.26 -9.76
C SER A 82 -2.58 -9.34 -8.46
N VAL A 83 -2.28 -8.20 -7.86
CA VAL A 83 -1.62 -8.09 -6.55
C VAL A 83 -2.62 -8.38 -5.41
N LEU A 84 -3.86 -7.93 -5.59
CA LEU A 84 -4.94 -8.11 -4.61
C LEU A 84 -5.58 -9.50 -4.70
N ASP A 85 -5.44 -10.18 -5.83
CA ASP A 85 -5.87 -11.57 -6.01
C ASP A 85 -4.97 -12.56 -5.23
N ASP A 86 -5.39 -13.80 -5.14
CA ASP A 86 -4.63 -14.89 -4.50
C ASP A 86 -3.25 -15.12 -5.13
N ASN A 87 -3.08 -14.75 -6.40
CA ASN A 87 -1.81 -14.84 -7.12
C ASN A 87 -0.71 -13.94 -6.54
N LYS A 88 -1.10 -12.80 -5.95
CA LYS A 88 -0.20 -11.81 -5.34
C LYS A 88 1.01 -11.45 -6.22
N LEU A 89 0.75 -11.19 -7.50
CA LEU A 89 1.76 -10.87 -8.50
C LEU A 89 1.55 -9.47 -9.06
N LEU A 90 2.59 -8.64 -9.02
CA LEU A 90 2.64 -7.39 -9.76
C LEU A 90 3.27 -7.64 -11.12
N THR A 91 2.53 -7.37 -12.20
CA THR A 91 3.08 -7.41 -13.55
C THR A 91 3.42 -5.99 -14.00
N LEU A 92 4.69 -5.77 -14.29
CA LEU A 92 5.20 -4.48 -14.73
C LEU A 92 5.03 -4.31 -16.26
N PRO A 93 5.00 -3.08 -16.78
CA PRO A 93 4.91 -2.81 -18.24
C PRO A 93 6.04 -3.43 -19.07
N ASN A 94 7.21 -3.70 -18.49
CA ASN A 94 8.31 -4.39 -19.16
C ASN A 94 8.13 -5.93 -19.21
N GLY A 95 6.99 -6.44 -18.71
CA GLY A 95 6.69 -7.88 -18.66
C GLY A 95 7.25 -8.63 -17.44
N GLU A 96 8.04 -7.97 -16.62
CA GLU A 96 8.54 -8.56 -15.37
C GLU A 96 7.40 -8.76 -14.36
N ARG A 97 7.49 -9.81 -13.57
CA ARG A 97 6.52 -10.15 -12.52
C ARG A 97 7.19 -10.21 -11.16
N LEU A 98 6.69 -9.43 -10.23
CA LEU A 98 7.15 -9.38 -8.85
C LEU A 98 6.12 -10.03 -7.93
N ALA A 99 6.53 -11.05 -7.19
CA ALA A 99 5.68 -11.68 -6.18
C ALA A 99 5.61 -10.80 -4.93
N ILE A 100 4.41 -10.64 -4.39
CA ILE A 100 4.21 -9.89 -3.14
C ILE A 100 4.42 -10.85 -1.96
N PRO A 101 5.40 -10.59 -1.09
CA PRO A 101 5.67 -11.44 0.06
C PRO A 101 4.51 -11.47 1.06
N GLY A 102 4.36 -12.57 1.78
CA GLY A 102 3.28 -12.77 2.76
C GLY A 102 3.29 -11.79 3.93
N ASN A 103 4.41 -11.15 4.21
CA ASN A 103 4.57 -10.12 5.25
C ASN A 103 4.27 -8.69 4.78
N VAL A 104 3.92 -8.51 3.49
CA VAL A 104 3.46 -7.23 2.92
C VAL A 104 1.94 -7.16 2.97
N ARG A 105 1.40 -6.01 3.37
CA ARG A 105 -0.02 -5.68 3.31
C ARG A 105 -0.20 -4.40 2.52
N ILE A 106 -1.16 -4.43 1.60
CA ILE A 106 -1.56 -3.26 0.83
C ILE A 106 -2.84 -2.73 1.44
N MET A 107 -2.88 -1.44 1.68
CA MET A 107 -4.00 -0.72 2.25
C MET A 107 -4.35 0.47 1.37
N PHE A 108 -5.62 0.77 1.29
CA PHE A 108 -6.12 1.97 0.64
C PHE A 108 -6.83 2.81 1.70
N GLU A 109 -6.40 4.04 1.87
CA GLU A 109 -7.06 5.03 2.71
C GLU A 109 -7.78 6.01 1.79
N VAL A 110 -9.10 5.96 1.79
CA VAL A 110 -9.92 6.65 0.80
C VAL A 110 -11.09 7.37 1.45
N GLU A 111 -11.44 8.54 0.94
CA GLU A 111 -12.65 9.26 1.35
C GLU A 111 -13.89 8.65 0.67
N THR A 112 -13.77 8.26 -0.60
CA THR A 112 -14.87 7.73 -1.38
C THR A 112 -14.42 6.66 -2.36
N LEU A 113 -15.28 5.66 -2.58
CA LEU A 113 -15.08 4.61 -3.58
C LEU A 113 -15.78 4.91 -4.92
N LYS A 114 -16.25 6.15 -5.12
CA LYS A 114 -17.03 6.55 -6.30
C LYS A 114 -16.33 6.24 -7.62
N TYR A 115 -15.01 6.33 -7.66
CA TYR A 115 -14.21 6.14 -8.87
C TYR A 115 -13.63 4.72 -8.98
N ALA A 116 -13.68 3.94 -7.91
CA ALA A 116 -13.17 2.58 -7.90
C ALA A 116 -14.03 1.64 -8.75
N THR A 117 -13.39 0.74 -9.49
CA THR A 117 -14.12 -0.33 -10.19
C THR A 117 -14.63 -1.36 -9.20
N LEU A 118 -15.77 -1.98 -9.52
CA LEU A 118 -16.29 -3.11 -8.72
C LEU A 118 -15.27 -4.24 -8.60
N ALA A 119 -14.48 -4.47 -9.65
CA ALA A 119 -13.42 -5.48 -9.66
C ALA A 119 -12.38 -5.25 -8.57
N THR A 120 -11.95 -3.99 -8.34
CA THR A 120 -11.02 -3.62 -7.28
C THR A 120 -11.69 -3.72 -5.90
N VAL A 121 -12.92 -3.20 -5.77
CA VAL A 121 -13.66 -3.19 -4.50
C VAL A 121 -13.90 -4.62 -3.97
N TYR A 122 -14.29 -5.57 -4.83
CA TYR A 122 -14.54 -6.96 -4.43
C TYR A 122 -13.29 -7.71 -3.96
N ARG A 123 -12.09 -7.22 -4.31
CA ARG A 123 -10.82 -7.81 -3.88
C ARG A 123 -10.33 -7.28 -2.53
N CYS A 124 -10.97 -6.25 -2.00
CA CYS A 124 -10.56 -5.58 -0.77
C CYS A 124 -11.50 -5.92 0.39
N GLY A 125 -10.92 -6.20 1.55
CA GLY A 125 -11.65 -6.18 2.81
C GLY A 125 -11.94 -4.72 3.21
N MET A 126 -13.22 -4.36 3.38
CA MET A 126 -13.62 -3.00 3.65
C MET A 126 -13.79 -2.76 5.14
N ILE A 127 -13.17 -1.67 5.63
CA ILE A 127 -13.36 -1.17 6.99
C ILE A 127 -13.91 0.26 6.87
N TRP A 128 -15.13 0.45 7.37
CA TRP A 128 -15.80 1.73 7.33
C TRP A 128 -15.60 2.49 8.64
N PHE A 129 -15.06 3.70 8.56
CA PHE A 129 -14.97 4.62 9.68
C PHE A 129 -16.08 5.67 9.56
N SER A 130 -17.14 5.54 10.37
CA SER A 130 -18.17 6.56 10.45
C SER A 130 -17.74 7.68 11.41
N GLU A 131 -18.39 8.85 11.32
CA GLU A 131 -18.16 9.96 12.25
C GLU A 131 -18.43 9.59 13.72
N GLN A 132 -19.24 8.56 13.96
CA GLN A 132 -19.62 8.10 15.30
C GLN A 132 -18.60 7.15 15.92
N VAL A 133 -17.61 6.66 15.18
CA VAL A 133 -16.60 5.72 15.70
C VAL A 133 -15.69 6.37 16.74
N LEU A 134 -15.37 7.66 16.55
CA LEU A 134 -14.56 8.41 17.49
C LEU A 134 -15.46 9.22 18.43
N THR A 135 -15.48 8.84 19.70
CA THR A 135 -16.17 9.62 20.73
C THR A 135 -15.30 10.80 21.15
N PHE A 136 -15.96 11.88 21.66
CA PHE A 136 -15.26 13.03 22.18
C PHE A 136 -14.27 12.67 23.30
N ASP A 137 -14.65 11.72 24.16
CA ASP A 137 -13.81 11.24 25.26
C ASP A 137 -12.52 10.55 24.74
N MET A 138 -12.60 9.79 23.66
CA MET A 138 -11.42 9.16 23.03
C MET A 138 -10.45 10.22 22.50
N ILE A 139 -10.98 11.23 21.81
CA ILE A 139 -10.17 12.33 21.26
C ILE A 139 -9.51 13.11 22.39
N PHE A 140 -10.26 13.46 23.43
CA PHE A 140 -9.77 14.22 24.57
C PHE A 140 -8.73 13.44 25.37
N SER A 141 -8.99 12.16 25.65
CA SER A 141 -8.04 11.30 26.34
C SER A 141 -6.74 11.13 25.56
N HIS A 142 -6.83 10.98 24.23
CA HIS A 142 -5.64 10.90 23.38
C HIS A 142 -4.84 12.23 23.38
N TYR A 143 -5.52 13.36 23.39
CA TYR A 143 -4.86 14.66 23.50
C TYR A 143 -4.10 14.82 24.82
N LEU A 144 -4.71 14.42 25.94
CA LEU A 144 -4.07 14.47 27.26
C LEU A 144 -2.84 13.56 27.38
N LEU A 145 -2.84 12.41 26.68
CA LEU A 145 -1.69 11.50 26.66
C LEU A 145 -0.49 12.04 25.87
N ARG A 146 -0.68 13.10 25.09
CA ARG A 146 0.37 13.74 24.28
C ARG A 146 0.96 14.99 24.88
N LEU A 147 0.37 15.49 25.99
CA LEU A 147 0.87 16.60 26.81
C LEU A 147 1.87 16.10 27.84
#